data_a114a915c8d61fc42030e8adae7f987c
#
_entry.id   a114a915c8d61fc42030e8adae7f987c
#
_cell.length_a   1.000
_cell.length_b   1.000
_cell.length_c   1.000
_cell.angle_alpha   90.00
_cell.angle_beta   90.00
_cell.angle_gamma   90.00
#
_symmetry.space_group_name_H-M   'P 1'
#
loop_
_entity.id
_entity.type
_entity.pdbx_description
1 polymer ?
#
loop_
_entity_poly.entity_id
_entity_poly.type
_entity_poly.pdbx_seq_one_letter_code
_entity_poly.pdbx_strand_id
1 'polypeptide(L)' 'MTEESLSDIYNKSLDIISRREHSENELTNKLLKKFKSPELIDAVVEKLKINNSS' A
#
# COMPACT_ATOMS: atom_id res chain seq x y z
N MET A 1 -11.63 9.38 15.24
CA MET A 1 -11.09 8.41 15.28
C MET A 1 -10.61 7.89 14.12
N THR A 2 -9.48 7.74 13.86
CA THR A 2 -8.98 7.27 12.73
C THR A 2 -8.39 5.99 12.94
N GLU A 3 -8.98 4.99 12.46
CA GLU A 3 -8.43 3.74 12.57
C GLU A 3 -7.90 3.37 11.26
N GLU A 4 -6.65 3.01 11.12
CA GLU A 4 -6.05 2.55 9.89
C GLU A 4 -6.59 1.18 9.58
N SER A 5 -7.11 1.00 8.42
CA SER A 5 -7.63 -0.30 8.05
C SER A 5 -7.02 -0.71 6.73
N LEU A 6 -7.16 -1.99 6.41
CA LEU A 6 -6.64 -2.50 5.17
C LEU A 6 -7.24 -1.79 3.97
N SER A 7 -8.52 -1.48 4.05
CA SER A 7 -9.18 -0.81 2.94
C SER A 7 -8.55 0.54 2.66
N ASP A 8 -8.31 1.31 3.71
CA ASP A 8 -7.72 2.62 3.54
C ASP A 8 -6.34 2.52 2.91
N ILE A 9 -5.54 1.59 3.41
CA ILE A 9 -4.19 1.43 2.91
C ILE A 9 -4.23 0.92 1.47
N TYR A 10 -5.12 0.00 1.21
CA TYR A 10 -5.24 -0.56 -0.13
C TYR A 10 -5.63 0.53 -1.13
N ASN A 11 -6.61 1.34 -0.78
CA ASN A 11 -7.05 2.41 -1.65
C ASN A 11 -5.93 3.41 -1.90
N LYS A 12 -5.19 3.74 -0.87
CA LYS A 12 -4.08 4.66 -1.02
C LYS A 12 -3.01 4.05 -1.92
N SER A 13 -2.79 2.76 -1.77
CA SER A 13 -1.80 2.08 -2.60
C SER A 13 -2.19 2.14 -4.07
N LEU A 14 -3.46 1.93 -4.35
CA LEU A 14 -3.92 1.98 -5.73
C LEU A 14 -3.71 3.37 -6.31
N ASP A 15 -3.94 4.38 -5.49
CA ASP A 15 -3.74 5.75 -5.94
C ASP A 15 -2.28 6.00 -6.29
N ILE A 16 -1.38 5.51 -5.45
CA ILE A 16 0.04 5.70 -5.69
C ILE A 16 0.48 4.93 -6.93
N ILE A 17 0.01 3.70 -7.06
CA ILE A 17 0.40 2.87 -8.18
C ILE A 17 -0.08 3.46 -9.49
N SER A 18 -1.23 4.11 -9.48
CA SER A 18 -1.77 4.66 -10.72
C SER A 18 -0.86 5.72 -11.31
N ARG A 19 0.05 6.25 -10.53
CA ARG A 19 0.97 7.26 -11.04
C ARG A 19 2.13 6.65 -11.81
N ARG A 20 2.27 5.33 -11.64
CA ARG A 20 3.25 4.62 -12.46
C ARG A 20 4.69 5.06 -12.31
N GLU A 21 5.01 5.59 -11.19
CA GLU A 21 6.38 5.98 -10.99
C GLU A 21 6.95 5.43 -9.73
N HIS A 22 6.39 4.40 -9.18
CA HIS A 22 6.84 3.93 -7.89
C HIS A 22 7.15 2.46 -7.95
N SER A 23 8.29 2.09 -7.42
CA SER A 23 8.60 0.70 -7.30
C SER A 23 7.97 0.21 -6.01
N GLU A 24 8.07 -1.09 -5.79
CA GLU A 24 7.50 -1.69 -4.62
C GLU A 24 8.09 -1.09 -3.36
N ASN A 25 9.40 -0.85 -3.35
CA ASN A 25 10.03 -0.27 -2.18
C ASN A 25 9.52 1.13 -1.89
N GLU A 26 9.36 1.92 -2.92
CA GLU A 26 8.88 3.27 -2.72
C GLU A 26 7.44 3.28 -2.25
N LEU A 27 6.65 2.35 -2.78
CA LEU A 27 5.28 2.25 -2.35
C LEU A 27 5.21 1.94 -0.87
N THR A 28 6.00 0.97 -0.43
CA THR A 28 6.01 0.60 0.97
C THR A 28 6.47 1.76 1.84
N ASN A 29 7.50 2.47 1.40
CA ASN A 29 8.01 3.59 2.18
C ASN A 29 6.96 4.69 2.31
N LYS A 30 6.27 4.98 1.24
CA LYS A 30 5.25 6.02 1.29
C LYS A 30 4.11 5.61 2.21
N LEU A 31 3.73 4.36 2.15
CA LEU A 31 2.66 3.89 3.02
C LEU A 31 3.09 3.93 4.47
N LEU A 32 4.35 3.60 4.74
CA LEU A 32 4.84 3.63 6.11
C LEU A 32 4.87 5.04 6.67
N LYS A 33 5.07 6.02 5.81
CA LYS A 33 5.06 7.39 6.28
C LYS A 33 3.67 7.86 6.61
N LYS A 34 2.68 7.36 5.88
CA LYS A 34 1.33 7.78 6.12
C LYS A 34 0.63 6.92 7.15
N PHE A 35 0.81 5.63 7.06
CA PHE A 35 0.20 4.71 8.00
C PHE A 35 1.30 4.08 8.81
N LYS A 36 1.14 4.02 10.10
CA LYS A 36 2.18 3.42 10.92
C LYS A 36 1.80 2.02 11.33
N SER A 37 1.40 1.23 10.38
CA SER A 37 1.00 -0.14 10.64
C SER A 37 1.69 -1.05 9.64
N PRO A 38 2.94 -1.38 9.87
CA PRO A 38 3.70 -2.18 8.92
C PRO A 38 3.04 -3.51 8.59
N GLU A 39 2.36 -4.09 9.55
CA GLU A 39 1.72 -5.37 9.30
C GLU A 39 0.63 -5.23 8.25
N LEU A 40 -0.18 -4.19 8.37
CA LEU A 40 -1.25 -3.99 7.41
C LEU A 40 -0.68 -3.61 6.05
N ILE A 41 0.36 -2.80 6.06
CA ILE A 41 0.98 -2.39 4.81
C ILE A 41 1.54 -3.60 4.09
N ASP A 42 2.18 -4.47 4.84
CA ASP A 42 2.76 -5.66 4.24
C ASP A 42 1.67 -6.53 3.62
N ALA A 43 0.54 -6.66 4.30
CA ALA A 43 -0.56 -7.44 3.78
C ALA A 43 -1.10 -6.83 2.49
N VAL A 44 -1.20 -5.51 2.45
CA VAL A 44 -1.71 -4.85 1.26
C VAL A 44 -0.75 -5.03 0.10
N VAL A 45 0.54 -4.87 0.35
CA VAL A 45 1.53 -5.01 -0.71
C VAL A 45 1.50 -6.43 -1.26
N GLU A 46 1.37 -7.41 -0.38
CA GLU A 46 1.29 -8.78 -0.84
C GLU A 46 0.08 -8.99 -1.72
N LYS A 47 -1.04 -8.43 -1.31
CA LYS A 47 -2.24 -8.58 -2.08
C LYS A 47 -2.10 -7.96 -3.46
N LEU A 48 -1.47 -6.81 -3.52
CA LEU A 48 -1.27 -6.14 -4.79
C LEU A 48 -0.35 -6.95 -5.69
N LYS A 49 0.65 -7.57 -5.12
CA LYS A 49 1.54 -8.38 -5.92
C LYS A 49 0.80 -9.55 -6.55
N ILE A 50 -0.05 -10.18 -5.78
CA ILE A 50 -0.80 -11.31 -6.28
C ILE A 50 -1.75 -10.87 -7.38
N ASN A 51 -2.43 -9.77 -7.17
CA ASN A 51 -3.40 -9.31 -8.16
C ASN A 51 -2.75 -8.79 -9.42
N ASN A 52 -1.56 -8.25 -9.29
CA ASN A 52 -0.91 -7.67 -10.45
C ASN A 52 0.12 -8.56 -11.06
N SER A 53 0.21 -9.77 -10.63
CA SER A 53 1.23 -10.61 -11.19
C SER A 53 0.67 -11.18 -12.45
N SER A 54 0.72 -10.64 -13.46
CA SER A 54 0.19 -11.25 -14.67
C SER A 54 1.28 -11.50 -15.68
#